data_e5a6c552b138cc72b7892518d32cfa19
#
_entry.id   e5a6c552b138cc72b7892518d32cfa19
#
_cell.length_a   1.000
_cell.length_b   1.000
_cell.length_c   1.000
_cell.angle_alpha   90.00
_cell.angle_beta   90.00
_cell.angle_gamma   90.00
#
_symmetry.space_group_name_H-M   'P 1'
#
loop_
_entity.id
_entity.type
_entity.pdbx_description
1 polymer ?
#
loop_
_entity_poly.entity_id
_entity_poly.type
_entity_poly.pdbx_seq_one_letter_code
_entity_poly.pdbx_strand_id
1 'polypeptide(L)' 'IAAKQVDDLVKATDKRLLIAAADLDYTPTVSDRVVISSKVHQIIRVETTEQANTAISYELILRL' A
#
# COMPACT_ATOMS: atom_id res chain seq x y z
N ILE A 1 14.76 -8.85 -17.19
CA ILE A 1 14.57 -7.75 -16.37
C ILE A 1 13.32 -7.79 -15.53
N ALA A 2 12.25 -7.94 -16.15
CA ALA A 2 11.03 -7.95 -15.40
C ALA A 2 10.98 -9.08 -14.39
N ALA A 3 11.76 -10.11 -14.62
CA ALA A 3 11.70 -11.27 -13.76
C ALA A 3 11.92 -10.95 -12.29
N LYS A 4 12.83 -10.05 -12.01
CA LYS A 4 13.09 -9.73 -10.62
C LYS A 4 11.98 -8.94 -9.97
N GLN A 5 11.05 -8.49 -10.75
CA GLN A 5 9.92 -7.71 -10.25
C GLN A 5 8.72 -8.57 -9.91
N VAL A 6 8.83 -9.87 -10.10
CA VAL A 6 7.67 -10.74 -9.94
C VAL A 6 6.98 -10.56 -8.62
N ASP A 7 7.74 -10.48 -7.54
CA ASP A 7 7.15 -10.38 -6.20
C ASP A 7 6.49 -9.03 -5.96
N ASP A 8 6.91 -8.01 -6.72
CA ASP A 8 6.39 -6.66 -6.56
C ASP A 8 5.32 -6.32 -7.57
N LEU A 9 5.07 -7.20 -8.53
CA LEU A 9 4.10 -6.90 -9.56
C LEU A 9 2.69 -6.88 -8.99
N VAL A 10 1.94 -5.88 -9.39
CA VAL A 10 0.54 -5.78 -9.02
C VAL A 10 -0.24 -6.75 -9.87
N LYS A 11 -0.99 -7.62 -9.23
CA LYS A 11 -1.84 -8.59 -9.93
C LYS A 11 -3.22 -8.01 -10.16
N ALA A 12 -3.92 -8.54 -11.16
CA ALA A 12 -5.25 -8.04 -11.47
C ALA A 12 -6.22 -8.18 -10.30
N THR A 13 -5.98 -9.13 -9.40
CA THR A 13 -6.83 -9.36 -8.24
C THR A 13 -6.45 -8.50 -7.04
N ASP A 14 -5.35 -7.78 -7.12
CA ASP A 14 -4.91 -6.93 -6.02
C ASP A 14 -5.79 -5.69 -5.95
N LYS A 15 -5.91 -5.15 -4.75
CA LYS A 15 -6.69 -3.94 -4.51
C LYS A 15 -5.76 -2.77 -4.24
N ARG A 16 -6.19 -1.59 -4.66
CA ARG A 16 -5.49 -0.36 -4.36
C ARG A 16 -6.27 0.42 -3.33
N LEU A 17 -5.58 0.95 -2.34
CA LEU A 17 -6.19 1.77 -1.32
C LEU A 17 -5.40 3.06 -1.22
N LEU A 18 -6.09 4.19 -1.38
CA LEU A 18 -5.46 5.49 -1.27
C LEU A 18 -5.88 6.12 0.05
N ILE A 19 -4.92 6.50 0.86
CA ILE A 19 -5.17 7.07 2.17
C ILE A 19 -4.44 8.40 2.30
N ALA A 20 -5.15 9.43 2.75
CA ALA A 20 -4.50 10.69 3.05
C ALA A 20 -3.60 10.53 4.27
N ALA A 21 -2.38 11.07 4.19
CA ALA A 21 -1.43 10.93 5.30
C ALA A 21 -1.97 11.56 6.57
N ALA A 22 -2.77 12.61 6.44
CA ALA A 22 -3.33 13.29 7.60
C ALA A 22 -4.31 12.41 8.39
N ASP A 23 -4.82 11.33 7.78
CA ASP A 23 -5.76 10.44 8.43
C ASP A 23 -5.06 9.31 9.19
N LEU A 24 -3.74 9.25 9.13
CA LEU A 24 -2.97 8.20 9.80
C LEU A 24 -2.01 8.81 10.80
N ASP A 25 -1.84 8.11 11.92
CA ASP A 25 -0.88 8.52 12.95
C ASP A 25 0.49 7.92 12.72
N TYR A 26 0.64 7.12 11.67
CA TYR A 26 1.89 6.41 11.42
C TYR A 26 2.04 6.17 9.92
N THR A 27 3.26 5.84 9.50
CA THR A 27 3.53 5.49 8.11
C THR A 27 3.24 4.00 7.90
N PRO A 28 2.36 3.65 6.98
CA PRO A 28 2.08 2.23 6.72
C PRO A 28 3.28 1.52 6.11
N THR A 29 3.44 0.25 6.44
CA THR A 29 4.53 -0.57 5.91
C THR A 29 3.98 -1.90 5.43
N VAL A 30 4.84 -2.64 4.71
CA VAL A 30 4.44 -3.97 4.22
C VAL A 30 4.27 -4.98 5.35
N SER A 31 4.68 -4.63 6.57
CA SER A 31 4.44 -5.48 7.73
C SER A 31 3.04 -5.31 8.31
N ASP A 32 2.35 -4.27 7.90
CA ASP A 32 1.01 -4.00 8.40
C ASP A 32 -0.04 -4.79 7.62
N ARG A 33 -1.24 -4.83 8.18
CA ARG A 33 -2.37 -5.50 7.57
C ARG A 33 -3.53 -4.53 7.49
N VAL A 34 -4.41 -4.75 6.52
CA VAL A 34 -5.60 -3.93 6.34
C VAL A 34 -6.81 -4.84 6.33
N VAL A 35 -7.82 -4.48 7.11
CA VAL A 35 -9.07 -5.24 7.16
C VAL A 35 -10.12 -4.51 6.33
N ILE A 36 -10.63 -5.20 5.32
CA ILE A 36 -11.69 -4.67 4.46
C ILE A 36 -12.78 -5.72 4.39
N SER A 37 -14.00 -5.33 4.73
CA SER A 37 -15.15 -6.23 4.71
C SER A 37 -14.89 -7.50 5.50
N SER A 38 -14.28 -7.34 6.68
CA SER A 38 -13.94 -8.43 7.58
C SER A 38 -12.87 -9.38 7.05
N LYS A 39 -12.18 -9.01 5.98
CA LYS A 39 -11.10 -9.83 5.44
C LYS A 39 -9.77 -9.11 5.63
N VAL A 40 -8.79 -9.86 6.10
CA VAL A 40 -7.44 -9.33 6.34
C VAL A 40 -6.65 -9.39 5.05
N HIS A 41 -6.09 -8.24 4.68
CA HIS A 41 -5.26 -8.11 3.47
C HIS A 41 -3.83 -7.83 3.88
N GLN A 42 -2.90 -8.41 3.12
CA GLN A 42 -1.49 -8.06 3.24
C GLN A 42 -1.22 -6.80 2.42
N ILE A 43 -0.34 -5.96 2.93
CA ILE A 43 0.17 -4.83 2.16
C ILE A 43 1.41 -5.34 1.44
N ILE A 44 1.36 -5.41 0.12
CA ILE A 44 2.50 -5.89 -0.65
C ILE A 44 3.35 -4.75 -1.18
N ARG A 45 2.82 -3.52 -1.14
CA ARG A 45 3.55 -2.37 -1.64
C ARG A 45 2.96 -1.11 -1.05
N VAL A 46 3.81 -0.16 -0.70
CA VAL A 46 3.40 1.16 -0.21
C VAL A 46 4.09 2.19 -1.08
N GLU A 47 3.30 3.08 -1.67
CA GLU A 47 3.84 4.21 -2.40
C GLU A 47 3.42 5.48 -1.71
N THR A 48 4.38 6.35 -1.48
CA THR A 48 4.16 7.60 -0.76
C THR A 48 4.24 8.76 -1.74
N THR A 49 3.26 9.64 -1.68
CA THR A 49 3.31 10.90 -2.41
C THR A 49 3.70 11.98 -1.42
N GLU A 50 4.77 12.71 -1.74
CA GLU A 50 5.29 13.75 -0.88
C GLU A 50 5.32 15.08 -1.59
N GLN A 51 5.23 16.15 -0.80
CA GLN A 51 5.42 17.50 -1.27
C GLN A 51 6.20 18.24 -0.19
N ALA A 52 7.31 18.88 -0.59
CA ALA A 52 8.18 19.60 0.34
C ALA A 52 8.59 18.72 1.52
N ASN A 53 8.94 17.46 1.24
CA ASN A 53 9.38 16.47 2.23
C ASN A 53 8.30 16.10 3.23
N THR A 54 7.05 16.38 2.91
CA THR A 54 5.92 16.03 3.77
C THR A 54 5.05 15.03 3.04
N ALA A 55 4.75 13.91 3.67
CA ALA A 55 3.86 12.92 3.08
C ALA A 55 2.46 13.47 2.97
N ILE A 56 1.85 13.33 1.78
CA ILE A 56 0.50 13.79 1.51
C ILE A 56 -0.47 12.62 1.49
N SER A 57 -0.07 11.54 0.85
CA SER A 57 -0.93 10.36 0.72
C SER A 57 -0.10 9.12 0.55
N TYR A 58 -0.74 7.99 0.84
CA TYR A 58 -0.15 6.67 0.64
C TYR A 58 -1.06 5.86 -0.26
N GLU A 59 -0.46 5.18 -1.23
CA GLU A 59 -1.19 4.20 -2.02
C GLU A 59 -0.71 2.83 -1.61
N LEU A 60 -1.64 2.00 -1.15
CA LEU A 60 -1.33 0.65 -0.70
C LEU A 60 -1.85 -0.34 -1.73
N ILE A 61 -1.01 -1.32 -2.05
CA ILE A 61 -1.42 -2.43 -2.88
C ILE A 61 -1.67 -3.61 -1.94
N LEU A 62 -2.89 -4.12 -1.96
CA LEU A 62 -3.37 -5.09 -0.99
C LEU A 62 -3.66 -6.43 -1.65
N ARG A 63 -3.36 -7.50 -0.93
CA ARG A 63 -3.60 -8.87 -1.39
C ARG A 63 -4.15 -9.69 -0.24
N LEU A 64 -5.17 -10.48 -0.54
CA LEU A 64 -5.71 -11.44 0.43
C LEU A 64 -4.70 -12.53 0.79
#